data_8c31315fa2c0974e0d2ade668186c128
#
_entry.id   8c31315fa2c0974e0d2ade668186c128
#
_cell.length_a   1.000
_cell.length_b   1.000
_cell.length_c   1.000
_cell.angle_alpha   90.00
_cell.angle_beta   90.00
_cell.angle_gamma   90.00
#
_symmetry.space_group_name_H-M   'P 1'
#
loop_
_entity.id
_entity.type
_entity.pdbx_description
1 polymer ?
#
loop_
_entity_poly.entity_id
_entity_poly.type
_entity_poly.pdbx_seq_one_letter_code
_entity_poly.pdbx_strand_id
1 'polypeptide(L)'
;IKVRLSSLRLGTTGRFLEGGHQLDFGALLDGNAVLEIEDVGDDSDKAFLMGTVLIRLAEHLRMANRASPASPASLRHLTVIEEAHRLLRRQETGAPAGAAAHAVEMFAGLLAEIRAYGEGLIIAEQIPGRLVGDVIKNTAVKITHRLPAADDRDAVGATMNMTAAQNRFLVTLRPGEAAVFADGMDFPLLALMPDGSGREAGAEAPTATPAGVVKPRSITCGGDCVDRPCTLRDMRVAQRALEEYPAVRLWAELSVLAHLTGWPMPVPRTALLSLLQMMPSRLRDCAISHGVDAAVGTRVPVIARRVSPVGLAAHVSTAIRSRVSRGSWLCQREEPRWLAPAYQWTLVLDALKTADRKNPGAGPHPRSAEWERTYGQAIPGDTCARQVGAVQRWYDGGQRDAWEVRAVAFGLDSPATVELAVGALAEDDDFEDRLTGYLDQFVDCRWPRLYLTSDPLADPPGQR
;
A
#
# COMPACT_ATOMS: atom_id res chain seq x y z
N ILE A 1 -18.67 5.23 8.67
CA ILE A 1 -17.51 4.32 8.91
C ILE A 1 -17.22 3.48 7.66
N LYS A 2 -18.17 2.67 7.14
CA LYS A 2 -17.93 1.77 5.99
C LYS A 2 -17.38 2.50 4.76
N VAL A 3 -17.93 3.65 4.40
CA VAL A 3 -17.47 4.49 3.27
C VAL A 3 -16.02 4.96 3.50
N ARG A 4 -15.67 5.39 4.71
CA ARG A 4 -14.30 5.82 5.05
C ARG A 4 -13.30 4.68 5.03
N LEU A 5 -13.66 3.52 5.56
CA LEU A 5 -12.80 2.34 5.46
C LEU A 5 -12.59 1.91 4.02
N SER A 6 -13.63 2.07 3.18
CA SER A 6 -13.48 1.79 1.74
C SER A 6 -12.57 2.79 1.03
N SER A 7 -12.63 4.09 1.37
CA SER A 7 -11.73 5.11 0.78
C SER A 7 -10.27 4.88 1.18
N LEU A 8 -10.01 4.53 2.44
CA LEU A 8 -8.66 4.20 2.92
C LEU A 8 -8.06 2.96 2.25
N ARG A 9 -8.88 2.08 1.68
CA ARG A 9 -8.42 0.88 0.96
C ARG A 9 -8.07 1.14 -0.51
N LEU A 10 -8.29 2.35 -1.00
CA LEU A 10 -8.03 2.69 -2.40
C LEU A 10 -6.57 3.13 -2.63
N GLY A 11 -6.06 2.81 -3.81
CA GLY A 11 -4.76 3.25 -4.28
C GLY A 11 -3.57 2.79 -3.43
N THR A 12 -2.50 3.57 -3.45
CA THR A 12 -1.25 3.27 -2.73
C THR A 12 -1.43 3.35 -1.21
N THR A 13 -2.24 4.30 -0.74
CA THR A 13 -2.58 4.42 0.69
C THR A 13 -3.27 3.16 1.20
N GLY A 14 -4.22 2.62 0.43
CA GLY A 14 -4.89 1.37 0.78
C GLY A 14 -3.94 0.19 0.87
N ARG A 15 -3.04 0.07 -0.08
CA ARG A 15 -1.99 -0.98 -0.04
C ARG A 15 -1.04 -0.82 1.13
N PHE A 16 -0.75 0.41 1.54
CA PHE A 16 0.09 0.67 2.72
C PHE A 16 -0.60 0.27 4.02
N LEU A 17 -1.91 0.52 4.13
CA LEU A 17 -2.70 0.24 5.33
C LEU A 17 -3.25 -1.19 5.37
N GLU A 18 -3.35 -1.87 4.22
CA GLU A 18 -3.84 -3.24 4.13
C GLU A 18 -2.69 -4.24 4.29
N GLY A 19 -2.83 -5.15 5.22
CA GLY A 19 -1.77 -6.10 5.58
C GLY A 19 -0.76 -5.48 6.56
N GLY A 20 0.46 -6.04 6.60
CA GLY A 20 1.50 -5.61 7.53
C GLY A 20 1.24 -6.12 8.96
N HIS A 21 1.82 -5.42 9.92
CA HIS A 21 1.76 -5.79 11.33
C HIS A 21 1.05 -4.70 12.12
N GLN A 22 0.34 -5.11 13.16
CA GLN A 22 -0.24 -4.15 14.09
C GLN A 22 0.86 -3.34 14.77
N LEU A 23 0.58 -2.05 15.00
CA LEU A 23 1.44 -1.23 15.85
C LEU A 23 1.49 -1.83 17.26
N ASP A 24 2.67 -2.17 17.70
CA ASP A 24 2.93 -2.58 19.07
C ASP A 24 3.17 -1.32 19.90
N PHE A 25 2.14 -0.89 20.63
CA PHE A 25 2.23 0.31 21.47
C PHE A 25 3.18 0.13 22.64
N GLY A 26 3.42 -1.08 23.13
CA GLY A 26 4.44 -1.35 24.13
C GLY A 26 5.82 -0.97 23.62
N ALA A 27 6.20 -1.54 22.49
CA ALA A 27 7.48 -1.23 21.85
C ALA A 27 7.59 0.23 21.37
N LEU A 28 6.48 0.83 20.95
CA LEU A 28 6.44 2.24 20.50
C LEU A 28 6.72 3.21 21.67
N LEU A 29 6.20 2.92 22.86
CA LEU A 29 6.32 3.76 24.05
C LEU A 29 7.62 3.52 24.84
N ASP A 30 8.38 2.46 24.50
CA ASP A 30 9.71 2.22 25.09
C ASP A 30 10.80 3.17 24.55
N GLY A 31 10.48 3.94 23.49
CA GLY A 31 11.42 4.87 22.86
C GLY A 31 10.72 6.10 22.27
N ASN A 32 11.51 6.95 21.61
CA ASN A 32 10.98 8.08 20.87
C ASN A 32 10.50 7.59 19.50
N ALA A 33 9.23 7.85 19.17
CA ALA A 33 8.63 7.48 17.90
C ALA A 33 8.00 8.68 17.21
N VAL A 34 8.16 8.77 15.89
CA VAL A 34 7.51 9.77 15.05
C VAL A 34 6.61 9.04 14.04
N LEU A 35 5.35 9.43 13.97
CA LEU A 35 4.38 8.94 13.00
C LEU A 35 4.21 10.00 11.90
N GLU A 36 4.90 9.81 10.79
CA GLU A 36 4.83 10.71 9.64
C GLU A 36 3.58 10.40 8.81
N ILE A 37 2.64 11.34 8.74
CA ILE A 37 1.38 11.22 7.99
C ILE A 37 1.27 12.24 6.87
N GLU A 38 2.32 12.98 6.54
CA GLU A 38 2.31 14.03 5.52
C GLU A 38 1.91 13.49 4.14
N ASP A 39 2.35 12.27 3.82
CA ASP A 39 2.09 11.61 2.55
C ASP A 39 0.67 11.03 2.42
N VAL A 40 -0.14 11.05 3.45
CA VAL A 40 -1.58 10.74 3.34
C VAL A 40 -2.28 11.89 2.64
N GLY A 41 -2.92 11.63 1.50
CA GLY A 41 -3.36 12.69 0.58
C GLY A 41 -4.57 13.52 1.03
N ASP A 42 -5.47 12.95 1.86
CA ASP A 42 -6.73 13.57 2.29
C ASP A 42 -6.67 13.93 3.78
N ASP A 43 -7.06 15.18 4.10
CA ASP A 43 -7.12 15.65 5.49
C ASP A 43 -8.09 14.82 6.36
N SER A 44 -9.16 14.30 5.79
CA SER A 44 -10.08 13.43 6.52
C SER A 44 -9.46 12.07 6.83
N ASP A 45 -8.62 11.55 5.94
CA ASP A 45 -7.89 10.30 6.16
C ASP A 45 -6.78 10.51 7.19
N LYS A 46 -6.10 11.67 7.17
CA LYS A 46 -5.14 12.06 8.23
C LYS A 46 -5.83 12.12 9.60
N ALA A 47 -6.97 12.81 9.68
CA ALA A 47 -7.76 12.88 10.91
C ALA A 47 -8.19 11.49 11.41
N PHE A 48 -8.62 10.61 10.52
CA PHE A 48 -9.00 9.24 10.87
C PHE A 48 -7.82 8.44 11.42
N LEU A 49 -6.64 8.55 10.80
CA LEU A 49 -5.43 7.86 11.27
C LEU A 49 -4.98 8.39 12.62
N MET A 50 -4.89 9.72 12.78
CA MET A 50 -4.56 10.34 14.06
C MET A 50 -5.51 9.89 15.17
N GLY A 51 -6.81 9.92 14.88
CA GLY A 51 -7.84 9.47 15.83
C GLY A 51 -7.70 7.99 16.19
N THR A 52 -7.44 7.14 15.21
CA THR A 52 -7.24 5.71 15.44
C THR A 52 -6.03 5.45 16.33
N VAL A 53 -4.90 6.13 16.08
CA VAL A 53 -3.69 6.01 16.90
C VAL A 53 -3.96 6.44 18.34
N LEU A 54 -4.64 7.58 18.55
CA LEU A 54 -4.95 8.07 19.89
C LEU A 54 -5.91 7.16 20.67
N ILE A 55 -6.93 6.60 19.99
CA ILE A 55 -7.82 5.61 20.61
C ILE A 55 -7.02 4.38 21.04
N ARG A 56 -6.17 3.86 20.17
CA ARG A 56 -5.35 2.67 20.46
C ARG A 56 -4.33 2.95 21.56
N LEU A 57 -3.74 4.14 21.58
CA LEU A 57 -2.87 4.59 22.66
C LEU A 57 -3.62 4.59 24.00
N ALA A 58 -4.79 5.21 24.05
CA ALA A 58 -5.59 5.26 25.27
C ALA A 58 -6.04 3.88 25.76
N GLU A 59 -6.45 2.99 24.84
CA GLU A 59 -6.76 1.60 25.19
C GLU A 59 -5.55 0.87 25.76
N HIS A 60 -4.39 1.02 25.14
CA HIS A 60 -3.14 0.40 25.61
C HIS A 60 -2.79 0.91 27.01
N LEU A 61 -2.78 2.23 27.24
CA LEU A 61 -2.48 2.84 28.53
C LEU A 61 -3.48 2.41 29.60
N ARG A 62 -4.77 2.35 29.27
CA ARG A 62 -5.81 1.86 30.18
C ARG A 62 -5.58 0.40 30.59
N MET A 63 -5.20 -0.45 29.63
CA MET A 63 -4.89 -1.86 29.90
C MET A 63 -3.62 -2.01 30.75
N ALA A 64 -2.56 -1.27 30.40
CA ALA A 64 -1.30 -1.26 31.14
C ALA A 64 -1.49 -0.77 32.58
N ASN A 65 -2.30 0.29 32.79
CA ASN A 65 -2.60 0.82 34.13
C ASN A 65 -3.43 -0.15 34.98
N ARG A 66 -4.32 -0.95 34.34
CA ARG A 66 -5.05 -2.01 35.08
C ARG A 66 -4.13 -3.14 35.55
N ALA A 67 -3.13 -3.50 34.72
CA ALA A 67 -2.16 -4.55 35.05
C ALA A 67 -1.14 -4.09 36.10
N SER A 68 -0.74 -2.80 36.09
CA SER A 68 0.19 -2.19 37.03
C SER A 68 -0.21 -0.74 37.23
N PRO A 69 -1.02 -0.42 38.27
CA PRO A 69 -1.48 0.93 38.53
C PRO A 69 -0.31 1.91 38.68
N ALA A 70 -0.34 2.98 37.87
CA ALA A 70 0.67 4.02 37.95
C ALA A 70 0.52 4.80 39.28
N SER A 71 1.64 5.23 39.82
CA SER A 71 1.61 6.27 40.86
C SER A 71 0.99 7.53 40.25
N PRO A 72 0.00 8.17 40.88
CA PRO A 72 -0.79 9.26 40.29
C PRO A 72 0.00 10.50 39.82
N ALA A 73 1.29 10.57 40.10
CA ALA A 73 2.09 11.79 39.93
C ALA A 73 3.26 11.65 38.91
N SER A 74 3.43 10.52 38.19
CA SER A 74 4.58 10.37 37.33
C SER A 74 4.20 10.49 35.84
N LEU A 75 4.73 11.51 35.17
CA LEU A 75 4.77 11.58 33.70
C LEU A 75 5.65 10.44 33.16
N ARG A 76 5.09 9.58 32.33
CA ARG A 76 5.78 8.42 31.72
C ARG A 76 6.09 8.63 30.27
N HIS A 77 5.14 9.18 29.53
CA HIS A 77 5.24 9.45 28.11
C HIS A 77 4.71 10.83 27.79
N LEU A 78 5.09 11.33 26.64
CA LEU A 78 4.67 12.63 26.12
C LEU A 78 4.31 12.47 24.63
N THR A 79 3.03 12.65 24.34
CA THR A 79 2.54 12.67 22.97
C THR A 79 2.47 14.09 22.45
N VAL A 80 3.14 14.37 21.33
CA VAL A 80 3.08 15.66 20.61
C VAL A 80 2.17 15.51 19.41
N ILE A 81 1.17 16.37 19.28
CA ILE A 81 0.24 16.41 18.16
C ILE A 81 0.43 17.72 17.42
N GLU A 82 0.98 17.66 16.23
CA GLU A 82 1.11 18.80 15.34
C GLU A 82 -0.13 18.94 14.45
N GLU A 83 -0.46 20.18 14.06
CA GLU A 83 -1.63 20.48 13.23
C GLU A 83 -2.93 19.88 13.80
N ALA A 84 -3.13 20.01 15.11
CA ALA A 84 -4.21 19.34 15.84
C ALA A 84 -5.62 19.73 15.34
N HIS A 85 -5.77 20.88 14.66
CA HIS A 85 -7.03 21.26 14.02
C HIS A 85 -7.52 20.26 12.96
N ARG A 86 -6.67 19.40 12.43
CA ARG A 86 -7.08 18.32 11.51
C ARG A 86 -7.99 17.31 12.20
N LEU A 87 -7.71 17.03 13.47
CA LEU A 87 -8.49 16.09 14.29
C LEU A 87 -9.54 16.80 15.14
N LEU A 88 -9.17 17.95 15.74
CA LEU A 88 -9.92 18.65 16.79
C LEU A 88 -10.55 19.96 16.27
N ARG A 89 -11.02 19.94 15.02
CA ARG A 89 -11.57 21.12 14.35
C ARG A 89 -12.91 21.52 14.94
N ARG A 90 -13.02 22.81 15.27
CA ARG A 90 -14.29 23.45 15.64
C ARG A 90 -15.28 23.34 14.49
N GLN A 91 -16.48 22.87 14.75
CA GLN A 91 -17.58 22.84 13.79
C GLN A 91 -18.17 24.24 13.62
N GLU A 92 -18.51 24.60 12.40
CA GLU A 92 -19.22 25.85 12.13
C GLU A 92 -20.64 25.79 12.68
N THR A 93 -21.08 26.90 13.29
CA THR A 93 -22.42 27.04 13.86
C THR A 93 -23.47 26.85 12.76
N GLY A 94 -24.29 25.82 12.88
CA GLY A 94 -25.38 25.51 11.94
C GLY A 94 -25.22 24.17 11.19
N ALA A 95 -24.09 23.51 11.29
CA ALA A 95 -23.95 22.14 10.80
C ALA A 95 -24.75 21.18 11.71
N PRO A 96 -25.53 20.23 11.18
CA PRO A 96 -26.21 19.24 12.01
C PRO A 96 -25.16 18.50 12.86
N ALA A 97 -25.46 18.30 14.14
CA ALA A 97 -24.63 17.56 15.09
C ALA A 97 -24.43 16.13 14.52
N GLY A 98 -23.39 15.97 13.70
CA GLY A 98 -23.08 14.73 13.02
C GLY A 98 -22.06 13.89 13.79
N ALA A 99 -21.78 12.70 13.27
CA ALA A 99 -20.78 11.79 13.84
C ALA A 99 -19.40 12.43 14.11
N ALA A 100 -19.06 13.48 13.35
CA ALA A 100 -17.81 14.23 13.52
C ALA A 100 -17.78 15.06 14.81
N ALA A 101 -18.88 15.75 15.17
CA ALA A 101 -18.97 16.51 16.42
C ALA A 101 -18.86 15.59 17.65
N HIS A 102 -19.55 14.46 17.60
CA HIS A 102 -19.49 13.46 18.67
C HIS A 102 -18.09 12.82 18.80
N ALA A 103 -17.41 12.59 17.69
CA ALA A 103 -16.02 12.11 17.70
C ALA A 103 -15.08 13.13 18.39
N VAL A 104 -15.23 14.43 18.11
CA VAL A 104 -14.43 15.49 18.70
C VAL A 104 -14.65 15.57 20.21
N GLU A 105 -15.91 15.51 20.68
CA GLU A 105 -16.24 15.46 22.10
C GLU A 105 -15.65 14.22 22.79
N MET A 106 -15.76 13.06 22.13
CA MET A 106 -15.17 11.82 22.63
C MET A 106 -13.65 11.93 22.75
N PHE A 107 -12.98 12.58 21.79
CA PHE A 107 -11.54 12.80 21.84
C PHE A 107 -11.14 13.79 22.94
N ALA A 108 -11.89 14.86 23.14
CA ALA A 108 -11.63 15.80 24.23
C ALA A 108 -11.73 15.10 25.59
N GLY A 109 -12.72 14.21 25.76
CA GLY A 109 -12.85 13.37 26.94
C GLY A 109 -11.69 12.39 27.12
N LEU A 110 -11.27 11.75 26.03
CA LEU A 110 -10.16 10.80 26.02
C LEU A 110 -8.83 11.48 26.41
N LEU A 111 -8.58 12.69 25.90
CA LEU A 111 -7.39 13.47 26.25
C LEU A 111 -7.33 13.79 27.76
N ALA A 112 -8.47 14.03 28.39
CA ALA A 112 -8.54 14.22 29.85
C ALA A 112 -8.27 12.90 30.61
N GLU A 113 -8.74 11.77 30.09
CA GLU A 113 -8.58 10.45 30.72
C GLU A 113 -7.14 9.95 30.72
N ILE A 114 -6.40 10.07 29.62
CA ILE A 114 -5.05 9.51 29.48
C ILE A 114 -4.04 10.15 30.43
N ARG A 115 -4.30 11.39 30.89
CA ARG A 115 -3.52 12.05 31.95
C ARG A 115 -3.44 11.20 33.22
N ALA A 116 -4.53 10.52 33.56
CA ALA A 116 -4.58 9.65 34.75
C ALA A 116 -3.66 8.43 34.63
N TYR A 117 -3.22 8.10 33.45
CA TYR A 117 -2.31 6.97 33.15
C TYR A 117 -0.84 7.40 33.05
N GLY A 118 -0.52 8.65 33.30
CA GLY A 118 0.84 9.20 33.22
C GLY A 118 1.23 9.66 31.82
N GLU A 119 0.26 9.91 30.96
CA GLU A 119 0.47 10.46 29.63
C GLU A 119 0.35 11.98 29.63
N GLY A 120 1.37 12.69 29.12
CA GLY A 120 1.33 14.12 28.86
C GLY A 120 1.02 14.38 27.38
N LEU A 121 0.32 15.49 27.11
CA LEU A 121 -0.02 15.90 25.76
C LEU A 121 0.52 17.29 25.48
N ILE A 122 1.19 17.44 24.35
CA ILE A 122 1.54 18.74 23.75
C ILE A 122 0.74 18.88 22.45
N ILE A 123 -0.04 19.96 22.36
CA ILE A 123 -0.79 20.32 21.16
C ILE A 123 -0.08 21.50 20.52
N ALA A 124 0.54 21.29 19.35
CA ALA A 124 1.16 22.33 18.57
C ALA A 124 0.21 22.77 17.44
N GLU A 125 -0.10 24.08 17.43
CA GLU A 125 -1.10 24.62 16.52
C GLU A 125 -0.74 26.02 16.04
N GLN A 126 -0.92 26.27 14.76
CA GLN A 126 -0.68 27.58 14.15
C GLN A 126 -1.95 28.45 14.13
N ILE A 127 -3.12 27.84 14.12
CA ILE A 127 -4.43 28.51 14.00
C ILE A 127 -5.34 28.06 15.14
N PRO A 128 -5.07 28.50 16.37
CA PRO A 128 -5.80 28.02 17.55
C PRO A 128 -7.31 28.30 17.52
N GLY A 129 -7.76 29.33 16.80
CA GLY A 129 -9.18 29.60 16.59
C GLY A 129 -9.96 28.48 15.89
N ARG A 130 -9.27 27.58 15.18
CA ARG A 130 -9.86 26.39 14.56
C ARG A 130 -10.05 25.23 15.50
N LEU A 131 -9.39 25.23 16.66
CA LEU A 131 -9.55 24.18 17.66
C LEU A 131 -10.89 24.26 18.36
N VAL A 132 -11.38 23.12 18.81
CA VAL A 132 -12.50 23.07 19.75
C VAL A 132 -12.11 23.80 21.03
N GLY A 133 -12.96 24.71 21.48
CA GLY A 133 -12.68 25.59 22.64
C GLY A 133 -12.32 24.86 23.92
N ASP A 134 -12.90 23.69 24.13
CA ASP A 134 -12.64 22.87 25.33
C ASP A 134 -11.22 22.30 25.36
N VAL A 135 -10.61 22.06 24.21
CA VAL A 135 -9.20 21.64 24.13
C VAL A 135 -8.29 22.78 24.63
N ILE A 136 -8.53 24.01 24.16
CA ILE A 136 -7.75 25.17 24.60
C ILE A 136 -7.94 25.46 26.09
N LYS A 137 -9.18 25.32 26.61
CA LYS A 137 -9.48 25.56 28.01
C LYS A 137 -8.84 24.55 28.95
N ASN A 138 -8.81 23.28 28.53
CA ASN A 138 -8.36 22.18 29.40
C ASN A 138 -6.83 21.96 29.37
N THR A 139 -6.06 22.75 28.64
CA THR A 139 -4.60 22.71 28.69
C THR A 139 -4.10 23.53 29.91
N ALA A 140 -3.33 22.87 30.80
CA ALA A 140 -2.80 23.48 32.00
C ALA A 140 -1.67 24.49 31.75
N VAL A 141 -0.86 24.26 30.70
CA VAL A 141 0.23 25.16 30.27
C VAL A 141 -0.05 25.64 28.87
N LYS A 142 0.11 26.93 28.63
CA LYS A 142 -0.06 27.57 27.31
C LYS A 142 1.18 28.41 27.02
N ILE A 143 1.78 28.14 25.87
CA ILE A 143 2.93 28.89 25.34
C ILE A 143 2.51 29.49 23.99
N THR A 144 2.39 30.79 23.93
CA THR A 144 1.86 31.51 22.80
C THR A 144 2.94 32.39 22.19
N HIS A 145 3.41 32.03 21.01
CA HIS A 145 4.27 32.83 20.17
C HIS A 145 3.46 33.91 19.44
N ARG A 146 4.09 34.63 18.53
CA ARG A 146 3.44 35.66 17.72
C ARG A 146 2.20 35.12 17.00
N LEU A 147 1.03 35.74 17.25
CA LEU A 147 -0.23 35.45 16.59
C LEU A 147 -0.75 36.70 15.83
N PRO A 148 -0.72 36.73 14.50
CA PRO A 148 -1.17 37.89 13.72
C PRO A 148 -2.69 38.05 13.67
N ALA A 149 -3.48 36.96 13.59
CA ALA A 149 -4.93 36.98 13.45
C ALA A 149 -5.63 37.37 14.76
N ALA A 150 -6.65 38.21 14.67
CA ALA A 150 -7.34 38.71 15.87
C ALA A 150 -8.17 37.63 16.56
N ASP A 151 -8.88 36.82 15.80
CA ASP A 151 -9.70 35.72 16.28
C ASP A 151 -8.86 34.63 16.99
N ASP A 152 -7.68 34.33 16.48
CA ASP A 152 -6.73 33.43 17.12
C ASP A 152 -6.23 33.97 18.47
N ARG A 153 -5.89 35.26 18.51
CA ARG A 153 -5.47 35.92 19.74
C ARG A 153 -6.58 35.97 20.80
N ASP A 154 -7.81 36.23 20.36
CA ASP A 154 -8.97 36.27 21.24
C ASP A 154 -9.27 34.89 21.83
N ALA A 155 -9.19 33.84 21.01
CA ALA A 155 -9.38 32.47 21.45
C ALA A 155 -8.38 32.05 22.53
N VAL A 156 -7.09 32.37 22.36
CA VAL A 156 -6.04 32.04 23.34
C VAL A 156 -6.03 33.01 24.52
N GLY A 157 -6.11 34.30 24.23
CA GLY A 157 -6.02 35.35 25.26
C GLY A 157 -7.11 35.26 26.35
N ALA A 158 -8.33 34.88 25.94
CA ALA A 158 -9.44 34.64 26.88
C ALA A 158 -9.15 33.47 27.85
N THR A 159 -8.36 32.49 27.44
CA THR A 159 -8.00 31.35 28.31
C THR A 159 -6.72 31.55 29.12
N MET A 160 -5.98 32.61 28.86
CA MET A 160 -4.76 33.02 29.57
C MET A 160 -4.97 34.24 30.46
N ASN A 161 -6.21 34.67 30.67
CA ASN A 161 -6.57 35.86 31.40
C ASN A 161 -5.83 37.13 30.95
N MET A 162 -5.67 37.29 29.63
CA MET A 162 -4.99 38.45 29.04
C MET A 162 -5.89 39.70 29.05
N THR A 163 -5.29 40.84 29.37
CA THR A 163 -5.92 42.13 29.11
C THR A 163 -5.95 42.42 27.60
N ALA A 164 -6.82 43.33 27.16
CA ALA A 164 -6.88 43.75 25.76
C ALA A 164 -5.54 44.31 25.22
N ALA A 165 -4.74 44.91 26.10
CA ALA A 165 -3.41 45.41 25.75
C ALA A 165 -2.40 44.26 25.52
N GLN A 166 -2.39 43.27 26.43
CA GLN A 166 -1.54 42.08 26.32
C GLN A 166 -1.91 41.24 25.08
N ASN A 167 -3.20 41.07 24.81
CA ASN A 167 -3.67 40.37 23.61
C ASN A 167 -3.17 41.06 22.32
N ARG A 168 -3.28 42.38 22.22
CA ARG A 168 -2.73 43.13 21.09
C ARG A 168 -1.21 43.05 20.99
N PHE A 169 -0.52 42.94 22.13
CA PHE A 169 0.94 42.84 22.17
C PHE A 169 1.47 41.54 21.52
N LEU A 170 0.70 40.47 21.50
CA LEU A 170 1.08 39.20 20.87
C LEU A 170 1.48 39.33 19.38
N VAL A 171 0.97 40.34 18.67
CA VAL A 171 1.36 40.60 17.25
C VAL A 171 2.81 41.06 17.15
N THR A 172 3.35 41.71 18.18
CA THR A 172 4.66 42.35 18.18
C THR A 172 5.79 41.44 18.67
N LEU A 173 5.46 40.24 19.18
CA LEU A 173 6.46 39.28 19.66
C LEU A 173 7.48 38.96 18.58
N ARG A 174 8.75 38.93 18.96
CA ARG A 174 9.88 38.55 18.10
C ARG A 174 10.04 37.04 18.09
N PRO A 175 10.77 36.49 17.10
CA PRO A 175 11.17 35.07 17.14
C PRO A 175 11.83 34.72 18.48
N GLY A 176 11.42 33.64 19.09
CA GLY A 176 11.88 33.19 20.40
C GLY A 176 11.12 33.80 21.60
N GLU A 177 10.42 34.94 21.43
CA GLU A 177 9.57 35.47 22.50
C GLU A 177 8.22 34.74 22.56
N ALA A 178 7.72 34.51 23.76
CA ALA A 178 6.42 33.87 24.00
C ALA A 178 5.73 34.40 25.25
N ALA A 179 4.41 34.43 25.23
CA ALA A 179 3.60 34.55 26.43
C ALA A 179 3.37 33.16 27.01
N VAL A 180 3.74 32.95 28.25
CA VAL A 180 3.62 31.68 28.97
C VAL A 180 2.61 31.84 30.11
N PHE A 181 1.65 30.93 30.16
CA PHE A 181 0.65 30.84 31.20
C PHE A 181 0.55 29.41 31.72
N ALA A 182 0.46 29.24 33.01
CA ALA A 182 0.20 27.95 33.65
C ALA A 182 -0.92 28.09 34.66
N ASP A 183 -1.62 27.00 34.91
CA ASP A 183 -2.67 26.98 35.94
C ASP A 183 -2.12 27.46 37.27
N GLY A 184 -2.86 28.38 37.93
CA GLY A 184 -2.44 29.04 39.19
C GLY A 184 -1.74 30.37 38.98
N MET A 185 -1.50 30.80 37.74
CA MET A 185 -1.00 32.16 37.45
C MET A 185 -2.17 33.13 37.23
N ASP A 186 -2.05 34.34 37.75
CA ASP A 186 -3.05 35.39 37.54
C ASP A 186 -2.99 35.97 36.12
N PHE A 187 -1.77 36.10 35.57
CA PHE A 187 -1.50 36.68 34.24
C PHE A 187 -0.35 35.93 33.56
N PRO A 188 -0.30 35.94 32.21
CA PRO A 188 0.81 35.36 31.49
C PRO A 188 2.11 36.15 31.67
N LEU A 189 3.22 35.46 31.68
CA LEU A 189 4.56 36.03 31.69
C LEU A 189 5.12 36.08 30.25
N LEU A 190 5.86 37.16 29.95
CA LEU A 190 6.69 37.23 28.75
C LEU A 190 7.98 36.47 29.03
N ALA A 191 8.28 35.49 28.17
CA ALA A 191 9.47 34.64 28.26
C ALA A 191 10.24 34.66 26.96
N LEU A 192 11.56 34.52 27.06
CA LEU A 192 12.43 34.20 25.93
C LEU A 192 12.68 32.70 25.92
N MET A 193 12.24 32.02 24.88
CA MET A 193 12.43 30.60 24.73
C MET A 193 13.90 30.30 24.36
N PRO A 194 14.46 29.21 24.87
CA PRO A 194 15.84 28.82 24.54
C PRO A 194 16.01 28.59 23.02
N ASP A 195 17.13 29.05 22.48
CA ASP A 195 17.50 28.73 21.09
C ASP A 195 17.90 27.25 20.95
N GLY A 196 17.18 26.52 20.12
CA GLY A 196 17.41 25.10 19.84
C GLY A 196 18.46 24.84 18.76
N SER A 197 18.83 25.86 17.96
CA SER A 197 19.68 25.71 16.77
C SER A 197 21.06 25.07 17.07
N GLY A 198 21.61 25.41 18.23
CA GLY A 198 22.89 24.83 18.67
C GLY A 198 22.79 23.33 19.06
N ARG A 199 21.61 22.85 19.42
CA ARG A 199 21.37 21.43 19.72
C ARG A 199 21.15 20.63 18.43
N GLU A 200 20.52 21.21 17.43
CA GLU A 200 20.31 20.59 16.13
C GLU A 200 21.64 20.40 15.39
N ALA A 201 22.53 21.36 15.44
CA ALA A 201 23.83 21.31 14.76
C ALA A 201 24.78 20.22 15.31
N GLY A 202 24.55 19.74 16.53
CA GLY A 202 25.34 18.67 17.18
C GLY A 202 24.65 17.31 17.20
N ALA A 203 23.40 17.23 16.81
CA ALA A 203 22.70 15.97 16.71
C ALA A 203 23.09 15.31 15.38
N GLU A 204 23.94 14.27 15.44
CA GLU A 204 23.89 13.29 14.37
C GLU A 204 22.42 12.89 14.21
N ALA A 205 21.90 13.00 12.98
CA ALA A 205 20.55 12.53 12.69
C ALA A 205 20.46 11.13 13.31
N PRO A 206 19.57 10.88 14.26
CA PRO A 206 19.50 9.58 14.86
C PRO A 206 19.29 8.64 13.69
N THR A 207 20.17 7.70 13.52
CA THR A 207 19.91 6.53 12.70
C THR A 207 18.75 5.88 13.42
N ALA A 208 17.53 6.30 13.05
CA ALA A 208 16.31 5.81 13.64
C ALA A 208 16.22 4.34 13.26
N THR A 209 16.91 3.53 14.03
CA THR A 209 16.63 2.11 14.08
C THR A 209 15.35 2.03 14.87
N PRO A 210 14.21 1.72 14.23
CA PRO A 210 12.98 1.54 14.97
C PRO A 210 13.27 0.52 16.06
N ALA A 211 13.11 0.94 17.31
CA ALA A 211 13.10 0.02 18.43
C ALA A 211 11.89 -0.89 18.21
N GLY A 212 12.13 -2.12 17.87
CA GLY A 212 11.09 -3.08 17.54
C GLY A 212 11.42 -3.75 16.21
N VAL A 213 11.08 -5.00 16.09
CA VAL A 213 11.33 -5.81 14.91
C VAL A 213 10.67 -5.14 13.71
N VAL A 214 11.47 -4.44 12.89
CA VAL A 214 11.01 -3.97 11.59
C VAL A 214 10.71 -5.21 10.77
N LYS A 215 9.42 -5.52 10.65
CA LYS A 215 9.00 -6.61 9.79
C LYS A 215 8.72 -6.05 8.41
N PRO A 216 9.18 -6.69 7.35
CA PRO A 216 8.81 -6.28 6.01
C PRO A 216 7.29 -6.31 5.87
N ARG A 217 6.74 -5.34 5.15
CA ARG A 217 5.29 -5.18 4.93
C ARG A 217 4.67 -6.40 4.23
N SER A 218 5.39 -6.97 3.30
CA SER A 218 4.98 -8.18 2.56
C SER A 218 6.12 -9.19 2.55
N ILE A 219 5.77 -10.46 2.43
CA ILE A 219 6.74 -11.55 2.21
C ILE A 219 7.52 -11.38 0.91
N THR A 220 6.99 -10.57 -0.02
CA THR A 220 7.64 -10.23 -1.29
C THR A 220 8.65 -9.11 -1.17
N CYS A 221 8.76 -8.43 -0.03
CA CYS A 221 9.73 -7.36 0.18
C CYS A 221 11.19 -7.86 0.08
N GLY A 222 12.08 -7.03 -0.43
CA GLY A 222 13.52 -7.31 -0.50
C GLY A 222 14.23 -7.18 0.85
N GLY A 223 15.52 -7.60 0.88
CA GLY A 223 16.35 -7.56 2.09
C GLY A 223 16.47 -6.16 2.69
N ASP A 224 16.58 -5.12 1.88
CA ASP A 224 16.67 -3.73 2.32
C ASP A 224 15.47 -3.24 3.14
N CYS A 225 14.33 -3.94 3.06
CA CYS A 225 13.13 -3.64 3.84
C CYS A 225 13.11 -4.32 5.22
N VAL A 226 14.10 -5.16 5.53
CA VAL A 226 14.27 -5.78 6.86
C VAL A 226 14.99 -4.82 7.79
N ASP A 227 15.89 -4.00 7.24
CA ASP A 227 16.79 -3.15 8.02
C ASP A 227 16.20 -1.77 8.34
N ARG A 228 15.18 -1.36 7.61
CA ARG A 228 14.49 -0.08 7.89
C ARG A 228 13.01 -0.12 7.49
N PRO A 229 12.15 0.67 8.17
CA PRO A 229 10.72 0.67 7.93
C PRO A 229 10.36 1.08 6.49
N CYS A 230 9.27 0.51 5.98
CA CYS A 230 8.65 0.93 4.74
C CYS A 230 7.85 2.22 4.99
N THR A 231 8.01 3.21 4.11
CA THR A 231 7.22 4.44 4.13
C THR A 231 6.23 4.47 2.97
N LEU A 232 5.15 5.23 3.11
CA LEU A 232 4.20 5.46 2.02
C LEU A 232 4.89 6.13 0.81
N ARG A 233 5.90 6.96 1.06
CA ARG A 233 6.72 7.58 0.04
C ARG A 233 7.50 6.55 -0.77
N ASP A 234 8.16 5.58 -0.12
CA ASP A 234 8.85 4.48 -0.80
C ASP A 234 7.90 3.73 -1.73
N MET A 235 6.69 3.44 -1.26
CA MET A 235 5.67 2.75 -2.04
C MET A 235 5.20 3.55 -3.26
N ARG A 236 5.00 4.86 -3.11
CA ARG A 236 4.62 5.75 -4.22
C ARG A 236 5.71 5.84 -5.27
N VAL A 237 6.97 5.94 -4.84
CA VAL A 237 8.11 5.96 -5.78
C VAL A 237 8.19 4.64 -6.56
N ALA A 238 7.99 3.50 -5.89
CA ALA A 238 7.96 2.20 -6.55
C ALA A 238 6.79 2.05 -7.54
N GLN A 239 5.61 2.59 -7.18
CA GLN A 239 4.47 2.58 -8.08
C GLN A 239 4.70 3.45 -9.32
N ARG A 240 5.25 4.65 -9.18
CA ARG A 240 5.63 5.49 -10.33
C ARG A 240 6.65 4.79 -11.23
N ALA A 241 7.62 4.07 -10.66
CA ALA A 241 8.55 3.29 -11.44
C ALA A 241 7.86 2.18 -12.26
N LEU A 242 6.79 1.56 -11.73
CA LEU A 242 5.99 0.59 -12.48
C LEU A 242 5.12 1.23 -13.57
N GLU A 243 4.73 2.48 -13.40
CA GLU A 243 4.02 3.27 -14.42
C GLU A 243 4.97 3.73 -15.52
N GLU A 244 6.18 4.17 -15.15
CA GLU A 244 7.23 4.59 -16.09
C GLU A 244 7.82 3.42 -16.87
N TYR A 245 7.91 2.24 -16.25
CA TYR A 245 8.48 1.03 -16.85
C TYR A 245 7.47 -0.13 -16.86
N PRO A 246 6.42 -0.05 -17.69
CA PRO A 246 5.34 -1.05 -17.72
C PRO A 246 5.82 -2.48 -18.01
N ALA A 247 6.95 -2.62 -18.71
CA ALA A 247 7.55 -3.94 -18.97
C ALA A 247 7.94 -4.69 -17.68
N VAL A 248 8.30 -3.98 -16.60
CA VAL A 248 8.57 -4.60 -15.30
C VAL A 248 7.30 -5.18 -14.69
N ARG A 249 6.21 -4.45 -14.80
CA ARG A 249 4.88 -4.89 -14.34
C ARG A 249 4.41 -6.11 -15.14
N LEU A 250 4.53 -6.04 -16.47
CA LEU A 250 4.20 -7.16 -17.35
C LEU A 250 5.04 -8.39 -17.02
N TRP A 251 6.31 -8.22 -16.70
CA TRP A 251 7.15 -9.35 -16.30
C TRP A 251 6.67 -10.03 -15.03
N ALA A 252 6.22 -9.26 -14.03
CA ALA A 252 5.62 -9.82 -12.82
C ALA A 252 4.33 -10.61 -13.15
N GLU A 253 3.44 -10.05 -13.95
CA GLU A 253 2.19 -10.71 -14.40
C GLU A 253 2.49 -12.02 -15.15
N LEU A 254 3.36 -11.98 -16.16
CA LEU A 254 3.74 -13.16 -16.95
C LEU A 254 4.44 -14.22 -16.09
N SER A 255 5.22 -13.80 -15.10
CA SER A 255 5.89 -14.71 -14.17
C SER A 255 4.90 -15.42 -13.25
N VAL A 256 3.90 -14.72 -12.73
CA VAL A 256 2.80 -15.32 -11.97
C VAL A 256 2.02 -16.30 -12.82
N LEU A 257 1.66 -15.92 -14.04
CA LEU A 257 0.96 -16.79 -14.99
C LEU A 257 1.79 -18.03 -15.36
N ALA A 258 3.08 -17.88 -15.61
CA ALA A 258 3.98 -19.00 -15.90
C ALA A 258 3.98 -20.04 -14.78
N HIS A 259 3.94 -19.56 -13.54
CA HIS A 259 3.84 -20.43 -12.34
C HIS A 259 2.51 -21.16 -12.25
N LEU A 260 1.41 -20.44 -12.48
CA LEU A 260 0.07 -21.00 -12.41
C LEU A 260 -0.21 -22.00 -13.54
N THR A 261 0.24 -21.69 -14.74
CA THR A 261 -0.03 -22.48 -15.95
C THR A 261 1.02 -23.53 -16.28
N GLY A 262 2.20 -23.43 -15.68
CA GLY A 262 3.34 -24.26 -16.04
C GLY A 262 4.01 -23.86 -17.35
N TRP A 263 3.69 -22.69 -17.90
CA TRP A 263 4.33 -22.16 -19.08
C TRP A 263 5.79 -21.76 -18.83
N PRO A 264 6.59 -21.63 -19.88
CA PRO A 264 7.96 -21.15 -19.73
C PRO A 264 7.99 -19.78 -19.05
N MET A 265 8.92 -19.61 -18.12
CA MET A 265 9.15 -18.31 -17.50
C MET A 265 9.65 -17.31 -18.55
N PRO A 266 9.09 -16.10 -18.61
CA PRO A 266 9.53 -15.08 -19.53
C PRO A 266 10.95 -14.62 -19.19
N VAL A 267 11.83 -14.57 -20.18
CA VAL A 267 13.23 -14.17 -20.02
C VAL A 267 13.40 -12.74 -20.54
N PRO A 268 13.64 -11.75 -19.65
CA PRO A 268 13.84 -10.38 -20.07
C PRO A 268 15.07 -10.25 -20.99
N ARG A 269 14.97 -9.40 -22.02
CA ARG A 269 16.11 -8.99 -22.83
C ARG A 269 17.11 -8.18 -22.00
N THR A 270 18.33 -8.10 -22.48
CA THR A 270 19.44 -7.41 -21.79
C THR A 270 19.09 -5.97 -21.42
N ALA A 271 18.37 -5.25 -22.28
CA ALA A 271 17.97 -3.86 -22.00
C ALA A 271 17.10 -3.73 -20.74
N LEU A 272 16.09 -4.58 -20.58
CA LEU A 272 15.23 -4.57 -19.39
C LEU A 272 15.99 -5.02 -18.14
N LEU A 273 16.87 -6.02 -18.26
CA LEU A 273 17.71 -6.45 -17.14
C LEU A 273 18.68 -5.34 -16.71
N SER A 274 19.33 -4.67 -17.67
CA SER A 274 20.24 -3.56 -17.38
C SER A 274 19.53 -2.39 -16.69
N LEU A 275 18.33 -2.05 -17.15
CA LEU A 275 17.48 -1.04 -16.51
C LEU A 275 17.25 -1.37 -15.03
N LEU A 276 16.81 -2.60 -14.75
CA LEU A 276 16.55 -3.04 -13.37
C LEU A 276 17.82 -3.08 -12.51
N GLN A 277 18.96 -3.43 -13.11
CA GLN A 277 20.25 -3.44 -12.40
C GLN A 277 20.76 -2.04 -12.07
N MET A 278 20.45 -1.05 -12.91
CA MET A 278 20.80 0.36 -12.64
C MET A 278 19.90 1.03 -11.59
N MET A 279 18.71 0.52 -11.36
CA MET A 279 17.84 1.05 -10.31
C MET A 279 18.46 0.85 -8.92
N PRO A 280 18.29 1.81 -7.98
CA PRO A 280 18.62 1.57 -6.58
C PRO A 280 17.97 0.28 -6.07
N SER A 281 18.72 -0.55 -5.34
CA SER A 281 18.28 -1.89 -4.92
C SER A 281 16.92 -1.87 -4.22
N ARG A 282 16.73 -0.92 -3.30
CA ARG A 282 15.49 -0.75 -2.58
C ARG A 282 14.31 -0.41 -3.48
N LEU A 283 14.47 0.52 -4.43
CA LEU A 283 13.42 0.89 -5.38
C LEU A 283 13.05 -0.28 -6.28
N ARG A 284 14.05 -0.93 -6.86
CA ARG A 284 13.89 -2.11 -7.70
C ARG A 284 13.13 -3.22 -6.98
N ASP A 285 13.58 -3.58 -5.78
CA ASP A 285 12.99 -4.66 -5.01
C ASP A 285 11.58 -4.32 -4.52
N CYS A 286 11.31 -3.04 -4.23
CA CYS A 286 9.98 -2.54 -3.91
C CYS A 286 9.06 -2.60 -5.14
N ALA A 287 9.52 -2.20 -6.33
CA ALA A 287 8.75 -2.28 -7.56
C ALA A 287 8.40 -3.74 -7.91
N ILE A 288 9.38 -4.66 -7.82
CA ILE A 288 9.14 -6.10 -8.01
C ILE A 288 8.08 -6.61 -7.03
N SER A 289 8.22 -6.27 -5.74
CA SER A 289 7.25 -6.65 -4.70
C SER A 289 5.84 -6.18 -5.04
N HIS A 290 5.69 -4.90 -5.38
CA HIS A 290 4.39 -4.31 -5.75
C HIS A 290 3.78 -4.96 -7.00
N GLY A 291 4.60 -5.21 -8.03
CA GLY A 291 4.16 -5.89 -9.25
C GLY A 291 3.64 -7.30 -8.98
N VAL A 292 4.39 -8.08 -8.18
CA VAL A 292 4.02 -9.46 -7.85
C VAL A 292 2.81 -9.50 -6.92
N ASP A 293 2.77 -8.66 -5.87
CA ASP A 293 1.64 -8.60 -4.94
C ASP A 293 0.34 -8.22 -5.68
N ALA A 294 0.40 -7.27 -6.61
CA ALA A 294 -0.73 -6.89 -7.44
C ALA A 294 -1.18 -8.04 -8.35
N ALA A 295 -0.24 -8.68 -9.04
CA ALA A 295 -0.52 -9.78 -9.95
C ALA A 295 -1.14 -11.00 -9.25
N VAL A 296 -0.67 -11.32 -8.05
CA VAL A 296 -1.25 -12.39 -7.23
C VAL A 296 -2.57 -11.96 -6.60
N GLY A 297 -2.62 -10.72 -6.06
CA GLY A 297 -3.77 -10.19 -5.33
C GLY A 297 -5.08 -10.23 -6.14
N THR A 298 -5.02 -9.84 -7.41
CA THR A 298 -6.19 -9.89 -8.32
C THR A 298 -6.69 -11.31 -8.60
N ARG A 299 -5.89 -12.33 -8.31
CA ARG A 299 -6.18 -13.75 -8.58
C ARG A 299 -6.56 -14.55 -7.33
N VAL A 300 -6.38 -13.98 -6.14
CA VAL A 300 -6.62 -14.67 -4.86
C VAL A 300 -7.96 -15.39 -4.79
N PRO A 301 -9.10 -14.78 -5.15
CA PRO A 301 -10.41 -15.44 -5.04
C PRO A 301 -10.53 -16.73 -5.83
N VAL A 302 -9.76 -16.87 -6.92
CA VAL A 302 -9.82 -18.04 -7.82
C VAL A 302 -8.79 -19.08 -7.43
N ILE A 303 -7.58 -18.66 -7.02
CA ILE A 303 -6.45 -19.57 -6.79
C ILE A 303 -6.34 -20.06 -5.35
N ALA A 304 -6.87 -19.32 -4.37
CA ALA A 304 -6.63 -19.58 -2.94
C ALA A 304 -7.01 -20.99 -2.45
N ARG A 305 -7.93 -21.66 -3.15
CA ARG A 305 -8.34 -23.04 -2.80
C ARG A 305 -7.34 -24.10 -3.28
N ARG A 306 -6.44 -23.77 -4.19
CA ARG A 306 -5.53 -24.71 -4.87
C ARG A 306 -4.07 -24.37 -4.71
N VAL A 307 -3.76 -23.09 -4.57
CA VAL A 307 -2.39 -22.55 -4.41
C VAL A 307 -2.39 -21.58 -3.25
N SER A 308 -1.35 -21.62 -2.43
CA SER A 308 -1.13 -20.58 -1.41
C SER A 308 -0.77 -19.25 -2.10
N PRO A 309 -1.60 -18.21 -2.04
CA PRO A 309 -1.26 -16.93 -2.66
C PRO A 309 0.02 -16.32 -2.09
N VAL A 310 0.23 -16.48 -0.78
CA VAL A 310 1.42 -15.98 -0.08
C VAL A 310 2.67 -16.74 -0.56
N GLY A 311 2.60 -18.07 -0.64
CA GLY A 311 3.68 -18.90 -1.15
C GLY A 311 4.01 -18.58 -2.60
N LEU A 312 3.00 -18.42 -3.46
CA LEU A 312 3.17 -18.04 -4.86
C LEU A 312 3.87 -16.67 -4.99
N ALA A 313 3.40 -15.67 -4.25
CA ALA A 313 3.98 -14.33 -4.27
C ALA A 313 5.45 -14.34 -3.83
N ALA A 314 5.77 -15.01 -2.72
CA ALA A 314 7.14 -15.16 -2.22
C ALA A 314 8.05 -15.84 -3.24
N HIS A 315 7.57 -16.92 -3.85
CA HIS A 315 8.34 -17.67 -4.84
C HIS A 315 8.62 -16.85 -6.09
N VAL A 316 7.60 -16.25 -6.70
CA VAL A 316 7.74 -15.45 -7.93
C VAL A 316 8.65 -14.24 -7.70
N SER A 317 8.47 -13.52 -6.59
CA SER A 317 9.32 -12.36 -6.28
C SER A 317 10.78 -12.75 -6.10
N THR A 318 11.06 -13.90 -5.46
CA THR A 318 12.41 -14.44 -5.31
C THR A 318 13.01 -14.84 -6.65
N ALA A 319 12.23 -15.51 -7.51
CA ALA A 319 12.67 -15.91 -8.85
C ALA A 319 13.05 -14.70 -9.71
N ILE A 320 12.23 -13.65 -9.71
CA ILE A 320 12.51 -12.41 -10.46
C ILE A 320 13.78 -11.74 -9.94
N ARG A 321 13.94 -11.56 -8.62
CA ARG A 321 15.15 -10.96 -8.04
C ARG A 321 16.40 -11.77 -8.35
N SER A 322 16.32 -13.08 -8.25
CA SER A 322 17.43 -13.96 -8.59
C SER A 322 17.86 -13.79 -10.03
N ARG A 323 16.92 -13.65 -10.95
CA ARG A 323 17.22 -13.39 -12.36
C ARG A 323 17.91 -12.05 -12.56
N VAL A 324 17.45 -11.00 -11.87
CA VAL A 324 18.07 -9.66 -11.97
C VAL A 324 19.47 -9.65 -11.39
N SER A 325 19.68 -10.27 -10.22
CA SER A 325 20.94 -10.19 -9.49
C SER A 325 22.00 -11.20 -9.96
N ARG A 326 21.58 -12.40 -10.37
CA ARG A 326 22.48 -13.52 -10.65
C ARG A 326 22.43 -14.02 -12.10
N GLY A 327 21.51 -13.51 -12.91
CA GLY A 327 21.29 -13.97 -14.26
C GLY A 327 20.71 -15.39 -14.38
N SER A 328 20.46 -16.08 -13.27
CA SER A 328 19.95 -17.44 -13.23
C SER A 328 18.56 -17.51 -12.61
N TRP A 329 17.72 -18.43 -13.08
CA TRP A 329 16.45 -18.75 -12.44
C TRP A 329 16.68 -19.72 -11.29
N LEU A 330 16.34 -19.31 -10.07
CA LEU A 330 16.23 -20.23 -8.93
C LEU A 330 14.80 -20.77 -8.79
N CYS A 331 14.07 -20.87 -9.91
CA CYS A 331 12.74 -21.44 -9.90
C CYS A 331 12.84 -22.98 -9.83
N GLN A 332 12.89 -23.51 -8.62
CA GLN A 332 12.64 -24.92 -8.39
C GLN A 332 11.13 -25.14 -8.41
N ARG A 333 10.64 -25.79 -9.44
CA ARG A 333 9.22 -25.95 -9.74
C ARG A 333 8.55 -27.04 -8.86
N GLU A 334 8.73 -26.98 -7.55
CA GLU A 334 8.21 -27.98 -6.62
C GLU A 334 6.81 -27.67 -6.10
N GLU A 335 6.27 -26.45 -6.36
CA GLU A 335 4.94 -26.09 -5.85
C GLU A 335 3.81 -26.62 -6.75
N PRO A 336 2.66 -27.00 -6.16
CA PRO A 336 1.49 -27.44 -6.89
C PRO A 336 0.98 -26.29 -7.79
N ARG A 337 1.00 -26.50 -9.09
CA ARG A 337 0.51 -25.58 -10.08
C ARG A 337 -0.99 -25.65 -10.19
N TRP A 338 -1.61 -24.51 -10.37
CA TRP A 338 -3.00 -24.50 -10.78
C TRP A 338 -3.09 -24.88 -12.26
N LEU A 339 -3.59 -26.05 -12.53
CA LEU A 339 -3.77 -26.58 -13.86
C LEU A 339 -5.28 -26.68 -14.12
N ALA A 340 -5.93 -25.59 -14.54
CA ALA A 340 -7.26 -25.69 -15.10
C ALA A 340 -7.17 -26.41 -16.46
N PRO A 341 -7.96 -27.45 -16.70
CA PRO A 341 -7.92 -28.20 -17.96
C PRO A 341 -8.01 -27.32 -19.20
N ALA A 342 -8.90 -26.31 -19.18
CA ALA A 342 -9.07 -25.38 -20.29
C ALA A 342 -7.80 -24.59 -20.67
N TYR A 343 -6.92 -24.29 -19.71
CA TYR A 343 -5.66 -23.59 -19.95
C TYR A 343 -4.65 -24.41 -20.72
N GLN A 344 -4.55 -25.65 -20.35
CA GLN A 344 -3.61 -26.58 -20.98
C GLN A 344 -3.90 -26.70 -22.45
N TRP A 345 -5.20 -26.77 -22.77
CA TRP A 345 -5.65 -27.03 -24.12
C TRP A 345 -5.59 -25.82 -25.06
N THR A 346 -5.58 -24.61 -24.57
CA THR A 346 -5.44 -23.44 -25.45
C THR A 346 -4.07 -23.38 -26.12
N LEU A 347 -3.00 -23.63 -25.37
CA LEU A 347 -1.65 -23.70 -25.94
C LEU A 347 -1.51 -24.80 -26.96
N VAL A 348 -2.06 -25.97 -26.61
CA VAL A 348 -2.08 -27.12 -27.51
C VAL A 348 -2.89 -26.80 -28.76
N LEU A 349 -4.06 -26.21 -28.60
CA LEU A 349 -4.95 -25.84 -29.71
C LEU A 349 -4.30 -24.82 -30.66
N ASP A 350 -3.64 -23.81 -30.12
CA ASP A 350 -2.93 -22.80 -30.92
C ASP A 350 -1.76 -23.42 -31.69
N ALA A 351 -0.98 -24.27 -31.02
CA ALA A 351 0.10 -24.99 -31.67
C ALA A 351 -0.40 -25.93 -32.79
N LEU A 352 -1.50 -26.66 -32.53
CA LEU A 352 -2.13 -27.54 -33.51
C LEU A 352 -2.70 -26.76 -34.69
N LYS A 353 -3.44 -25.66 -34.45
CA LYS A 353 -3.98 -24.78 -35.52
C LYS A 353 -2.87 -24.17 -36.35
N THR A 354 -1.75 -23.81 -35.71
CA THR A 354 -0.60 -23.26 -36.43
C THR A 354 0.10 -24.30 -37.29
N ALA A 355 0.25 -25.53 -36.77
CA ALA A 355 0.85 -26.64 -37.55
C ALA A 355 -0.03 -27.07 -38.73
N ASP A 356 -1.34 -27.16 -38.52
CA ASP A 356 -2.30 -27.52 -39.57
C ASP A 356 -2.35 -26.47 -40.69
N ARG A 357 -2.32 -25.17 -40.33
CA ARG A 357 -2.23 -24.08 -41.33
C ARG A 357 -0.93 -24.12 -42.14
N LYS A 358 0.20 -24.46 -41.48
CA LYS A 358 1.50 -24.55 -42.18
C LYS A 358 1.62 -25.74 -43.09
N ASN A 359 1.03 -26.86 -42.74
CA ASN A 359 1.09 -28.11 -43.52
C ASN A 359 -0.24 -28.88 -43.41
N PRO A 360 -1.27 -28.48 -44.20
CA PRO A 360 -2.57 -29.12 -44.17
C PRO A 360 -2.47 -30.62 -44.49
N GLY A 361 -3.11 -31.46 -43.68
CA GLY A 361 -3.10 -32.91 -43.84
C GLY A 361 -1.86 -33.62 -43.28
N ALA A 362 -0.98 -32.92 -42.60
CA ALA A 362 0.13 -33.53 -41.90
C ALA A 362 -0.37 -34.54 -40.84
N GLY A 363 0.46 -35.53 -40.52
CA GLY A 363 0.23 -36.46 -39.44
C GLY A 363 0.02 -35.80 -38.08
N PRO A 364 -0.04 -36.56 -37.01
CA PRO A 364 -0.22 -36.00 -35.66
C PRO A 364 0.94 -35.06 -35.29
N HIS A 365 0.64 -34.04 -34.47
CA HIS A 365 1.64 -33.05 -34.10
C HIS A 365 2.84 -33.70 -33.39
N PRO A 366 4.09 -33.35 -33.73
CA PRO A 366 5.29 -33.99 -33.17
C PRO A 366 5.35 -33.94 -31.61
N ARG A 367 4.74 -32.93 -31.00
CA ARG A 367 4.71 -32.78 -29.54
C ARG A 367 3.55 -33.51 -28.85
N SER A 368 2.73 -34.27 -29.57
CA SER A 368 1.56 -34.93 -28.98
C SER A 368 1.95 -35.86 -27.82
N ALA A 369 3.03 -36.63 -27.95
CA ALA A 369 3.52 -37.50 -26.89
C ALA A 369 4.10 -36.73 -25.67
N GLU A 370 4.66 -35.54 -25.89
CA GLU A 370 5.10 -34.65 -24.83
C GLU A 370 3.91 -34.08 -24.07
N TRP A 371 2.87 -33.64 -24.76
CA TRP A 371 1.65 -33.13 -24.16
C TRP A 371 0.91 -34.20 -23.39
N GLU A 372 0.82 -35.43 -23.91
CA GLU A 372 0.24 -36.56 -23.18
C GLU A 372 0.95 -36.82 -21.84
N ARG A 373 2.27 -36.83 -21.86
CA ARG A 373 3.07 -36.99 -20.63
C ARG A 373 2.89 -35.81 -19.67
N THR A 374 2.77 -34.60 -20.21
CA THR A 374 2.65 -33.39 -19.38
C THR A 374 1.26 -33.25 -18.77
N TYR A 375 0.23 -33.58 -19.52
CA TYR A 375 -1.17 -33.32 -19.16
C TYR A 375 -1.95 -34.58 -18.77
N GLY A 376 -1.34 -35.75 -18.94
CA GLY A 376 -1.94 -37.03 -18.55
C GLY A 376 -3.08 -37.49 -19.46
N GLN A 377 -3.24 -36.86 -20.65
CA GLN A 377 -4.32 -37.18 -21.60
C GLN A 377 -3.80 -37.21 -23.02
N ALA A 378 -4.02 -38.32 -23.70
CA ALA A 378 -3.68 -38.48 -25.13
C ALA A 378 -4.61 -37.63 -26.00
N ILE A 379 -4.04 -36.95 -27.00
CA ILE A 379 -4.81 -36.17 -27.98
C ILE A 379 -5.18 -37.10 -29.14
N PRO A 380 -6.46 -37.47 -29.29
CA PRO A 380 -6.85 -38.38 -30.37
C PRO A 380 -6.82 -37.70 -31.73
N GLY A 381 -6.33 -38.39 -32.72
CA GLY A 381 -6.28 -37.98 -34.13
C GLY A 381 -4.96 -38.33 -34.81
N ASP A 382 -5.08 -38.84 -36.00
CA ASP A 382 -3.98 -39.24 -36.87
C ASP A 382 -3.43 -38.08 -37.74
N THR A 383 -4.07 -36.92 -37.68
CA THR A 383 -3.67 -35.67 -38.33
C THR A 383 -3.81 -34.49 -37.38
N CYS A 384 -3.04 -33.40 -37.64
CA CYS A 384 -3.16 -32.14 -36.89
C CYS A 384 -4.62 -31.62 -36.90
N ALA A 385 -5.30 -31.68 -38.06
CA ALA A 385 -6.70 -31.24 -38.20
C ALA A 385 -7.65 -32.02 -37.27
N ARG A 386 -7.50 -33.34 -37.17
CA ARG A 386 -8.33 -34.17 -36.25
C ARG A 386 -7.99 -33.88 -34.78
N GLN A 387 -6.72 -33.67 -34.50
CA GLN A 387 -6.28 -33.26 -33.16
C GLN A 387 -6.83 -31.88 -32.79
N VAL A 388 -6.87 -30.90 -33.71
CA VAL A 388 -7.55 -29.60 -33.50
C VAL A 388 -9.01 -29.83 -33.12
N GLY A 389 -9.73 -30.67 -33.89
CA GLY A 389 -11.13 -30.96 -33.58
C GLY A 389 -11.35 -31.65 -32.22
N ALA A 390 -10.45 -32.51 -31.81
CA ALA A 390 -10.51 -33.13 -30.48
C ALA A 390 -10.28 -32.13 -29.33
N VAL A 391 -9.21 -31.34 -29.44
CA VAL A 391 -8.86 -30.34 -28.44
C VAL A 391 -9.88 -29.22 -28.42
N GLN A 392 -10.43 -28.81 -29.54
CA GLN A 392 -11.51 -27.81 -29.61
C GLN A 392 -12.74 -28.29 -28.83
N ARG A 393 -13.16 -29.54 -28.97
CA ARG A 393 -14.27 -30.09 -28.18
C ARG A 393 -14.00 -30.11 -26.70
N TRP A 394 -12.77 -30.37 -26.29
CA TRP A 394 -12.37 -30.29 -24.86
C TRP A 394 -12.40 -28.85 -24.35
N TYR A 395 -11.92 -27.94 -25.15
CA TYR A 395 -11.98 -26.51 -24.88
C TYR A 395 -13.42 -26.02 -24.76
N ASP A 396 -14.27 -26.36 -25.75
CA ASP A 396 -15.67 -25.98 -25.76
C ASP A 396 -16.49 -26.66 -24.64
N GLY A 397 -16.18 -27.91 -24.32
CA GLY A 397 -16.78 -28.64 -23.18
C GLY A 397 -16.38 -28.07 -21.82
N GLY A 398 -15.22 -27.42 -21.77
CA GLY A 398 -14.71 -26.71 -20.59
C GLY A 398 -15.25 -25.30 -20.39
N GLN A 399 -16.18 -24.82 -21.21
CA GLN A 399 -16.74 -23.45 -21.11
C GLN A 399 -17.42 -23.16 -19.75
N ARG A 400 -17.77 -24.16 -18.95
CA ARG A 400 -18.17 -23.94 -17.56
C ARG A 400 -17.10 -23.27 -16.71
N ASP A 401 -15.84 -23.43 -17.08
CA ASP A 401 -14.68 -22.87 -16.40
C ASP A 401 -14.12 -21.63 -17.11
N ALA A 402 -14.78 -21.14 -18.17
CA ALA A 402 -14.28 -20.01 -18.96
C ALA A 402 -14.06 -18.76 -18.11
N TRP A 403 -14.98 -18.48 -17.16
CA TRP A 403 -14.82 -17.38 -16.21
C TRP A 403 -13.63 -17.61 -15.28
N GLU A 404 -13.46 -18.81 -14.73
CA GLU A 404 -12.34 -19.14 -13.85
C GLU A 404 -11.00 -19.02 -14.60
N VAL A 405 -10.96 -19.51 -15.81
CA VAL A 405 -9.81 -19.40 -16.71
C VAL A 405 -9.45 -17.95 -16.96
N ARG A 406 -10.43 -17.12 -17.27
CA ARG A 406 -10.26 -15.70 -17.50
C ARG A 406 -9.79 -14.98 -16.23
N ALA A 407 -10.42 -15.26 -15.11
CA ALA A 407 -10.06 -14.66 -13.82
C ALA A 407 -8.63 -15.00 -13.40
N VAL A 408 -8.12 -16.17 -13.77
CA VAL A 408 -6.71 -16.52 -13.54
C VAL A 408 -5.79 -15.82 -14.53
N ALA A 409 -6.17 -15.71 -15.80
CA ALA A 409 -5.35 -15.05 -16.81
C ALA A 409 -5.18 -13.56 -16.50
N PHE A 410 -6.29 -12.90 -16.19
CA PHE A 410 -6.35 -11.45 -16.13
C PHE A 410 -6.58 -10.89 -14.71
N GLY A 411 -6.98 -11.72 -13.77
CA GLY A 411 -7.50 -11.28 -12.47
C GLY A 411 -8.99 -11.01 -12.53
N LEU A 412 -9.62 -10.74 -11.38
CA LEU A 412 -11.08 -10.53 -11.28
C LEU A 412 -11.54 -9.19 -11.84
N ASP A 413 -10.73 -8.14 -11.68
CA ASP A 413 -10.99 -6.77 -12.18
C ASP A 413 -10.34 -6.55 -13.55
N SER A 414 -10.61 -7.38 -14.43
CA SER A 414 -9.82 -7.84 -15.52
C SER A 414 -9.43 -6.88 -16.65
N PRO A 415 -10.25 -5.99 -17.20
CA PRO A 415 -9.72 -5.11 -18.25
C PRO A 415 -8.53 -4.31 -17.75
N ALA A 416 -8.59 -3.91 -16.49
CA ALA A 416 -7.58 -3.12 -15.83
C ALA A 416 -6.23 -3.84 -15.64
N THR A 417 -6.19 -5.17 -15.54
CA THR A 417 -4.90 -5.84 -15.18
C THR A 417 -3.94 -5.90 -16.36
N VAL A 418 -4.41 -6.26 -17.55
CA VAL A 418 -3.57 -6.26 -18.75
C VAL A 418 -3.33 -4.82 -19.21
N GLU A 419 -4.34 -3.97 -19.21
CA GLU A 419 -4.19 -2.54 -19.50
C GLU A 419 -3.24 -1.86 -18.54
N LEU A 420 -3.31 -2.16 -17.24
CA LEU A 420 -2.38 -1.68 -16.24
C LEU A 420 -0.98 -2.30 -16.41
N ALA A 421 -0.87 -3.55 -16.83
CA ALA A 421 0.42 -4.19 -17.09
C ALA A 421 1.10 -3.61 -18.32
N VAL A 422 0.33 -3.25 -19.33
CA VAL A 422 0.81 -2.60 -20.54
C VAL A 422 0.99 -1.09 -20.37
N GLY A 423 0.39 -0.52 -19.32
CA GLY A 423 0.48 0.91 -18.99
C GLY A 423 -0.61 1.76 -19.65
N ALA A 424 -0.84 2.93 -19.09
CA ALA A 424 -1.61 3.98 -19.73
C ALA A 424 -0.78 4.57 -20.88
N LEU A 425 -0.83 3.95 -22.00
CA LEU A 425 -0.11 4.37 -23.21
C LEU A 425 -0.98 5.36 -23.97
N ALA A 426 -0.35 6.24 -24.73
CA ALA A 426 -1.04 7.29 -25.48
C ALA A 426 -2.26 6.74 -26.24
N GLU A 427 -3.34 7.49 -26.25
CA GLU A 427 -4.66 7.06 -26.77
C GLU A 427 -4.66 6.65 -28.25
N ASP A 428 -3.62 7.01 -29.00
CA ASP A 428 -3.57 6.87 -30.47
C ASP A 428 -2.96 5.57 -31.00
N ASP A 429 -2.35 4.72 -30.14
CA ASP A 429 -1.72 3.49 -30.59
C ASP A 429 -2.63 2.27 -30.39
N ASP A 430 -2.60 1.34 -31.34
CA ASP A 430 -3.32 0.08 -31.23
C ASP A 430 -2.81 -0.76 -30.06
N PHE A 431 -3.73 -1.28 -29.23
CA PHE A 431 -3.42 -2.11 -28.05
C PHE A 431 -2.59 -3.34 -28.42
N GLU A 432 -2.88 -3.99 -29.56
CA GLU A 432 -2.15 -5.17 -30.01
C GLU A 432 -0.69 -4.87 -30.38
N ASP A 433 -0.44 -3.75 -31.03
CA ASP A 433 0.90 -3.31 -31.39
C ASP A 433 1.72 -2.95 -30.17
N ARG A 434 1.11 -2.28 -29.20
CA ARG A 434 1.73 -1.93 -27.92
C ARG A 434 2.07 -3.17 -27.10
N LEU A 435 1.13 -4.09 -26.97
CA LEU A 435 1.35 -5.35 -26.27
C LEU A 435 2.47 -6.15 -26.93
N THR A 436 2.50 -6.17 -28.27
CA THR A 436 3.58 -6.80 -29.03
C THR A 436 4.93 -6.18 -28.69
N GLY A 437 5.03 -4.84 -28.69
CA GLY A 437 6.25 -4.11 -28.34
C GLY A 437 6.73 -4.42 -26.91
N TYR A 438 5.81 -4.62 -25.96
CA TYR A 438 6.18 -5.03 -24.60
C TYR A 438 6.58 -6.49 -24.49
N LEU A 439 5.90 -7.40 -25.23
CA LEU A 439 6.29 -8.80 -25.27
C LEU A 439 7.66 -9.00 -25.92
N ASP A 440 8.04 -8.11 -26.84
CA ASP A 440 9.37 -8.10 -27.44
C ASP A 440 10.50 -7.74 -26.45
N GLN A 441 10.19 -7.23 -25.26
CA GLN A 441 11.16 -7.08 -24.17
C GLN A 441 11.64 -8.43 -23.60
N PHE A 442 11.00 -9.54 -24.00
CA PHE A 442 11.32 -10.89 -23.54
C PHE A 442 11.81 -11.75 -24.70
N VAL A 443 12.86 -12.53 -24.43
CA VAL A 443 13.41 -13.47 -25.42
C VAL A 443 12.44 -14.63 -25.59
N ASP A 444 12.14 -14.97 -26.84
CA ASP A 444 11.27 -16.11 -27.19
C ASP A 444 9.93 -16.14 -26.44
N CYS A 445 9.40 -14.99 -26.12
CA CYS A 445 8.11 -14.90 -25.44
C CYS A 445 7.00 -15.39 -26.40
N ARG A 446 6.67 -16.67 -26.26
CA ARG A 446 5.62 -17.35 -27.05
C ARG A 446 4.27 -17.32 -26.33
N TRP A 447 4.06 -16.34 -25.47
CA TRP A 447 2.79 -16.21 -24.79
C TRP A 447 1.70 -15.99 -25.83
N PRO A 448 0.64 -16.81 -25.84
CA PRO A 448 -0.42 -16.65 -26.82
C PRO A 448 -1.07 -15.29 -26.67
N ARG A 449 -1.01 -14.47 -27.69
CA ARG A 449 -1.70 -13.17 -27.74
C ARG A 449 -3.18 -13.31 -27.38
N LEU A 450 -3.81 -14.43 -27.74
CA LEU A 450 -5.19 -14.79 -27.39
C LEU A 450 -5.54 -14.64 -25.90
N TYR A 451 -4.59 -14.86 -24.98
CA TYR A 451 -4.81 -14.68 -23.57
C TYR A 451 -4.72 -13.23 -23.09
N LEU A 452 -3.99 -12.43 -23.87
CA LEU A 452 -3.77 -11.03 -23.53
C LEU A 452 -4.71 -10.12 -24.31
N THR A 453 -5.24 -10.59 -25.45
CA THR A 453 -6.10 -9.83 -26.35
C THR A 453 -7.49 -10.44 -26.56
N SER A 454 -7.77 -11.67 -26.10
CA SER A 454 -9.11 -12.23 -26.24
C SER A 454 -10.10 -11.42 -25.43
N ASP A 455 -11.17 -11.08 -26.14
CA ASP A 455 -12.27 -10.21 -25.71
C ASP A 455 -12.53 -10.28 -24.20
N PRO A 456 -12.14 -9.25 -23.47
CA PRO A 456 -12.39 -9.18 -22.04
C PRO A 456 -13.88 -9.07 -21.70
N LEU A 457 -14.74 -8.92 -22.71
CA LEU A 457 -16.12 -8.55 -22.58
C LEU A 457 -17.11 -9.73 -22.64
N ALA A 458 -16.63 -10.98 -22.67
CA ALA A 458 -17.54 -12.07 -22.41
C ALA A 458 -18.06 -11.96 -20.96
N ASP A 459 -19.28 -11.46 -20.81
CA ASP A 459 -19.94 -11.27 -19.53
C ASP A 459 -19.84 -12.50 -18.61
N PRO A 460 -19.57 -12.32 -17.32
CA PRO A 460 -19.56 -13.43 -16.38
C PRO A 460 -20.94 -14.13 -16.43
N PRO A 461 -20.98 -15.46 -16.39
CA PRO A 461 -22.23 -16.19 -16.39
C PRO A 461 -23.05 -15.84 -15.15
N GLY A 462 -24.11 -15.05 -15.32
CA GLY A 462 -25.05 -14.68 -14.24
C GLY A 462 -25.51 -13.23 -14.21
N GLN A 463 -25.08 -12.38 -15.13
CA GLN A 463 -25.59 -11.00 -15.27
C GLN A 463 -26.38 -10.80 -16.57
N ARG A 464 -27.31 -11.72 -16.88
CA ARG A 464 -28.40 -11.46 -17.80
C ARG A 464 -29.72 -11.49 -17.09
#